data_33a609429ac78c796ab180068c2a71bc
#
_entry.id   33a609429ac78c796ab180068c2a71bc
#
_cell.length_a   1.000
_cell.length_b   1.000
_cell.length_c   1.000
_cell.angle_alpha   90.00
_cell.angle_beta   90.00
_cell.angle_gamma   90.00
#
_symmetry.space_group_name_H-M   'P 1'
#
loop_
_entity.id
_entity.type
_entity.pdbx_description
1 polymer ?
#
loop_
_entity_poly.entity_id
_entity_poly.type
_entity_poly.pdbx_seq_one_letter_code
_entity_poly.pdbx_strand_id
1 'polypeptide(L)'
;MKITLTDVGKRFNRDWIFRHIHYEFTNGHSYAIIGPNGSGKSTLLQVIAGAVAESEGKVSFRFAVSGLQFSDSRLSTDKSRLISPDLFYQHISIAAPYLEVIEEMTLIEFLQFHQTFKPFITGMDIQKIISEIGLEKSSNKQIRYYSSGMKQRVKLAQAFFSDISVLLLDEPCTNLDKEGIILYNHLIKNYCADRIVIVSSNDLQEHSFCEKSINVMLFK
;
A
#
# COMPACT_ATOMS: atom_id res chain seq x y z
N MET A 1 11.25 0.81 8.96
CA MET A 1 9.98 1.47 9.33
C MET A 1 9.13 0.55 10.19
N LYS A 2 8.24 1.09 11.05
CA LYS A 2 7.30 0.35 11.88
C LYS A 2 5.97 1.09 11.92
N ILE A 3 4.85 0.35 11.78
CA ILE A 3 3.50 0.87 11.98
C ILE A 3 2.93 0.16 13.21
N THR A 4 2.37 0.91 14.16
CA THR A 4 1.75 0.35 15.36
C THR A 4 0.30 0.79 15.45
N LEU A 5 -0.60 -0.17 15.58
CA LEU A 5 -1.99 0.01 15.93
C LEU A 5 -2.12 -0.16 17.45
N THR A 6 -2.65 0.83 18.14
CA THR A 6 -2.88 0.80 19.59
C THR A 6 -4.35 1.04 19.85
N ASP A 7 -5.07 -0.01 20.23
CA ASP A 7 -6.50 0.01 20.54
C ASP A 7 -7.36 0.60 19.41
N VAL A 8 -7.00 0.31 18.15
CA VAL A 8 -7.63 0.93 17.00
C VAL A 8 -9.01 0.37 16.77
N GLY A 9 -9.99 1.27 16.67
CA GLY A 9 -11.36 0.98 16.31
C GLY A 9 -11.90 1.94 15.26
N LYS A 10 -12.82 1.45 14.43
CA LYS A 10 -13.53 2.24 13.42
C LYS A 10 -15.01 1.94 13.44
N ARG A 11 -15.81 3.03 13.47
CA ARG A 11 -17.26 2.98 13.28
C ARG A 11 -17.69 3.95 12.20
N PHE A 12 -18.78 3.64 11.53
CA PHE A 12 -19.55 4.58 10.73
C PHE A 12 -20.92 4.74 11.36
N ASN A 13 -21.28 5.97 11.64
CA ASN A 13 -22.48 6.31 12.43
C ASN A 13 -22.47 5.58 13.79
N ARG A 14 -23.37 4.60 13.98
CA ARG A 14 -23.49 3.81 15.21
C ARG A 14 -22.91 2.40 15.09
N ASP A 15 -22.53 1.98 13.89
CA ASP A 15 -22.10 0.61 13.60
C ASP A 15 -20.58 0.50 13.65
N TRP A 16 -20.09 -0.33 14.55
CA TRP A 16 -18.68 -0.67 14.64
C TRP A 16 -18.30 -1.62 13.52
N ILE A 17 -17.22 -1.28 12.81
CA ILE A 17 -16.64 -2.13 11.78
C ILE A 17 -15.64 -3.09 12.42
N PHE A 18 -14.81 -2.57 13.31
CA PHE A 18 -13.88 -3.32 14.16
C PHE A 18 -13.49 -2.46 15.37
N ARG A 19 -13.00 -3.13 16.45
CA ARG A 19 -12.53 -2.47 17.67
C ARG A 19 -11.34 -3.19 18.27
N HIS A 20 -10.62 -2.46 19.12
CA HIS A 20 -9.54 -2.99 19.98
C HIS A 20 -8.43 -3.71 19.20
N ILE A 21 -8.08 -3.23 18.00
CA ILE A 21 -6.97 -3.79 17.23
C ILE A 21 -5.65 -3.31 17.84
N HIS A 22 -4.85 -4.25 18.31
CA HIS A 22 -3.45 -4.06 18.70
C HIS A 22 -2.59 -4.87 17.74
N TYR A 23 -1.78 -4.20 16.93
CA TYR A 23 -0.93 -4.88 15.97
C TYR A 23 0.30 -4.07 15.57
N GLU A 24 1.36 -4.76 15.14
CA GLU A 24 2.59 -4.14 14.67
C GLU A 24 2.99 -4.68 13.31
N PHE A 25 3.25 -3.75 12.36
CA PHE A 25 3.83 -4.03 11.06
C PHE A 25 5.27 -3.54 11.04
N THR A 26 6.20 -4.37 10.60
CA THR A 26 7.63 -4.07 10.56
C THR A 26 8.18 -4.21 9.15
N ASN A 27 9.20 -3.42 8.85
CA ASN A 27 9.85 -3.42 7.54
C ASN A 27 10.40 -4.81 7.16
N GLY A 28 10.38 -5.12 5.86
CA GLY A 28 10.85 -6.40 5.34
C GLY A 28 9.87 -7.57 5.57
N HIS A 29 8.64 -7.29 5.98
CA HIS A 29 7.61 -8.33 6.17
C HIS A 29 6.34 -8.04 5.39
N SER A 30 5.65 -9.13 5.03
CA SER A 30 4.38 -9.10 4.31
C SER A 30 3.23 -9.60 5.20
N TYR A 31 2.09 -8.92 5.10
CA TYR A 31 0.92 -9.13 5.95
C TYR A 31 -0.35 -9.25 5.12
N ALA A 32 -1.22 -10.19 5.47
CA ALA A 32 -2.55 -10.30 4.90
C ALA A 32 -3.62 -9.81 5.88
N ILE A 33 -4.52 -8.93 5.44
CA ILE A 33 -5.77 -8.61 6.13
C ILE A 33 -6.85 -9.48 5.51
N ILE A 34 -7.36 -10.45 6.27
CA ILE A 34 -8.31 -11.45 5.80
C ILE A 34 -9.67 -11.34 6.49
N GLY A 35 -10.69 -11.88 5.83
CA GLY A 35 -12.08 -11.91 6.33
C GLY A 35 -13.07 -11.86 5.16
N PRO A 36 -14.34 -12.20 5.34
CA PRO A 36 -15.35 -12.20 4.28
C PRO A 36 -15.58 -10.80 3.69
N ASN A 37 -16.25 -10.72 2.53
CA ASN A 37 -16.63 -9.44 1.95
C ASN A 37 -17.51 -8.67 2.92
N GLY A 38 -17.31 -7.35 3.02
CA GLY A 38 -17.99 -6.50 4.00
C GLY A 38 -17.47 -6.62 5.44
N SER A 39 -16.43 -7.40 5.72
CA SER A 39 -15.88 -7.52 7.08
C SER A 39 -15.13 -6.28 7.57
N GLY A 40 -14.77 -5.35 6.68
CA GLY A 40 -14.02 -4.14 7.03
C GLY A 40 -12.53 -4.18 6.68
N LYS A 41 -12.07 -5.14 5.86
CA LYS A 41 -10.67 -5.24 5.39
C LYS A 41 -10.18 -3.94 4.75
N SER A 42 -10.88 -3.48 3.71
CA SER A 42 -10.55 -2.23 3.02
C SER A 42 -10.61 -1.01 3.94
N THR A 43 -11.56 -1.02 4.90
CA THR A 43 -11.65 0.04 5.92
C THR A 43 -10.42 0.04 6.83
N LEU A 44 -9.96 -1.13 7.27
CA LEU A 44 -8.73 -1.23 8.07
C LEU A 44 -7.51 -0.77 7.28
N LEU A 45 -7.41 -1.15 5.99
CA LEU A 45 -6.34 -0.71 5.10
C LEU A 45 -6.35 0.83 4.95
N GLN A 46 -7.53 1.44 4.78
CA GLN A 46 -7.69 2.89 4.68
C GLN A 46 -7.35 3.62 6.00
N VAL A 47 -7.66 3.01 7.15
CA VAL A 47 -7.26 3.54 8.46
C VAL A 47 -5.74 3.48 8.62
N ILE A 48 -5.11 2.38 8.23
CA ILE A 48 -3.64 2.26 8.22
C ILE A 48 -3.03 3.30 7.28
N ALA A 49 -3.64 3.55 6.12
CA ALA A 49 -3.18 4.56 5.17
C ALA A 49 -3.33 6.01 5.66
N GLY A 50 -4.08 6.24 6.75
CA GLY A 50 -4.46 7.59 7.18
C GLY A 50 -5.49 8.26 6.29
N ALA A 51 -6.07 7.54 5.32
CA ALA A 51 -7.13 8.06 4.43
C ALA A 51 -8.48 8.15 5.14
N VAL A 52 -8.70 7.32 6.16
CA VAL A 52 -9.88 7.33 7.03
C VAL A 52 -9.40 7.39 8.47
N ALA A 53 -9.83 8.42 9.22
CA ALA A 53 -9.47 8.54 10.64
C ALA A 53 -10.07 7.40 11.47
N GLU A 54 -9.33 6.89 12.42
CA GLU A 54 -9.81 5.98 13.45
C GLU A 54 -10.90 6.65 14.31
N SER A 55 -11.81 5.86 14.87
CA SER A 55 -12.84 6.34 15.80
C SER A 55 -12.41 6.22 17.25
N GLU A 56 -11.50 5.31 17.55
CA GLU A 56 -10.84 5.13 18.84
C GLU A 56 -9.41 4.60 18.62
N GLY A 57 -8.54 4.75 19.61
CA GLY A 57 -7.16 4.31 19.56
C GLY A 57 -6.27 5.22 18.72
N LYS A 58 -5.17 4.66 18.21
CA LYS A 58 -4.17 5.42 17.45
C LYS A 58 -3.38 4.55 16.49
N VAL A 59 -3.18 5.05 15.25
CA VAL A 59 -2.18 4.56 14.30
C VAL A 59 -0.94 5.42 14.42
N SER A 60 0.23 4.80 14.53
CA SER A 60 1.50 5.52 14.61
C SER A 60 2.55 4.92 13.68
N PHE A 61 3.33 5.80 13.06
CA PHE A 61 4.42 5.46 12.16
C PHE A 61 5.74 5.88 12.76
N ARG A 62 6.75 5.00 12.75
CA ARG A 62 8.09 5.28 13.26
C ARG A 62 9.16 4.84 12.26
N PHE A 63 10.16 5.70 12.05
CA PHE A 63 11.39 5.33 11.37
C PHE A 63 12.49 5.01 12.38
N ALA A 64 13.28 3.97 12.10
CA ALA A 64 14.57 3.80 12.76
C ALA A 64 15.51 4.91 12.26
N VAL A 65 16.06 5.71 13.14
CA VAL A 65 17.07 6.72 12.79
C VAL A 65 18.43 6.06 12.88
N SER A 66 19.03 5.69 11.75
CA SER A 66 20.40 5.24 11.68
C SER A 66 21.33 6.45 11.63
N GLY A 67 22.27 6.58 12.57
CA GLY A 67 23.44 7.44 12.38
C GLY A 67 23.45 8.81 13.03
N LEU A 68 22.51 9.20 13.90
CA LEU A 68 22.67 10.39 14.72
C LEU A 68 23.23 10.01 16.10
N GLN A 69 24.49 10.37 16.33
CA GLN A 69 25.07 10.40 17.69
C GLN A 69 24.48 11.60 18.42
N PHE A 70 23.46 11.36 19.24
CA PHE A 70 23.01 12.36 20.22
C PHE A 70 23.87 12.24 21.46
N SER A 71 24.57 13.34 21.79
CA SER A 71 25.40 13.50 23.01
C SER A 71 24.56 13.73 24.28
N ASP A 72 23.25 13.53 24.24
CA ASP A 72 22.38 13.81 25.39
C ASP A 72 21.80 12.52 25.97
N SER A 73 22.34 12.12 27.13
CA SER A 73 22.08 10.86 27.85
C SER A 73 20.71 10.79 28.55
N ARG A 74 19.77 11.70 28.24
CA ARG A 74 18.45 11.77 28.90
C ARG A 74 17.27 11.39 28.01
N LEU A 75 17.50 10.97 26.77
CA LEU A 75 16.43 10.56 25.86
C LEU A 75 16.40 9.04 25.75
N SER A 76 15.19 8.49 25.81
CA SER A 76 14.84 7.09 25.75
C SER A 76 15.65 6.30 24.72
N THR A 77 15.96 5.06 25.03
CA THR A 77 16.72 4.08 24.22
C THR A 77 16.06 3.74 22.85
N ASP A 78 14.94 4.34 22.53
CA ASP A 78 14.23 4.16 21.26
C ASP A 78 14.75 5.15 20.20
N LYS A 79 15.69 4.69 19.36
CA LYS A 79 16.28 5.45 18.23
C LYS A 79 15.27 5.63 17.07
N SER A 80 13.99 5.74 17.34
CA SER A 80 12.96 5.88 16.32
C SER A 80 12.30 7.28 16.38
N ARG A 81 12.07 7.87 15.21
CA ARG A 81 11.34 9.14 15.08
C ARG A 81 9.88 8.87 14.69
N LEU A 82 8.95 9.43 15.47
CA LEU A 82 7.52 9.43 15.13
C LEU A 82 7.27 10.36 13.92
N ILE A 83 6.52 9.88 12.96
CA ILE A 83 6.09 10.68 11.80
C ILE A 83 4.75 11.35 12.17
N SER A 84 4.62 12.64 11.84
CA SER A 84 3.33 13.32 11.94
C SER A 84 2.29 12.65 11.01
N PRO A 85 1.03 12.47 11.45
CA PRO A 85 -0.02 11.89 10.62
C PRO A 85 -0.15 12.57 9.26
N ASP A 86 0.03 13.88 9.19
CA ASP A 86 -0.05 14.70 7.96
C ASP A 86 1.02 14.32 6.92
N LEU A 87 2.07 13.59 7.31
CA LEU A 87 3.15 13.17 6.44
C LEU A 87 3.10 11.68 6.07
N PHE A 88 2.14 10.91 6.58
CA PHE A 88 2.03 9.48 6.29
C PHE A 88 1.94 9.18 4.81
N TYR A 89 1.21 10.00 4.06
CA TYR A 89 1.03 9.81 2.61
C TYR A 89 2.34 9.78 1.83
N GLN A 90 3.40 10.43 2.33
CA GLN A 90 4.72 10.44 1.68
C GLN A 90 5.43 9.07 1.72
N HIS A 91 5.03 8.20 2.65
CA HIS A 91 5.67 6.93 2.93
C HIS A 91 4.84 5.73 2.50
N ILE A 92 3.62 5.97 2.02
CA ILE A 92 2.65 4.94 1.66
C ILE A 92 2.33 5.03 0.17
N SER A 93 2.25 3.90 -0.49
CA SER A 93 1.57 3.77 -1.78
C SER A 93 0.46 2.75 -1.68
N ILE A 94 -0.63 2.97 -2.41
CA ILE A 94 -1.81 2.12 -2.37
C ILE A 94 -2.31 1.82 -3.77
N ALA A 95 -2.63 0.55 -4.04
CA ALA A 95 -3.42 0.12 -5.18
C ALA A 95 -4.72 -0.50 -4.66
N ALA A 96 -5.86 0.00 -5.14
CA ALA A 96 -7.19 -0.45 -4.71
C ALA A 96 -8.20 -0.33 -5.86
N PRO A 97 -9.26 -1.15 -5.89
CA PRO A 97 -10.28 -1.08 -6.94
C PRO A 97 -10.99 0.28 -7.00
N TYR A 98 -11.24 0.89 -5.84
CA TYR A 98 -11.95 2.17 -5.70
C TYR A 98 -11.08 3.41 -5.98
N LEU A 99 -9.77 3.26 -6.15
CA LEU A 99 -8.91 4.35 -6.59
C LEU A 99 -8.94 4.45 -8.10
N GLU A 100 -9.18 5.65 -8.60
CA GLU A 100 -9.21 5.93 -10.02
C GLU A 100 -7.88 6.49 -10.50
N VAL A 101 -7.56 6.23 -11.76
CA VAL A 101 -6.46 6.85 -12.48
C VAL A 101 -7.00 8.05 -13.27
N ILE A 102 -6.16 9.02 -13.62
CA ILE A 102 -6.57 10.17 -14.43
C ILE A 102 -6.73 9.70 -15.88
N GLU A 103 -7.97 9.42 -16.25
CA GLU A 103 -8.31 8.74 -17.53
C GLU A 103 -8.06 9.60 -18.77
N GLU A 104 -8.01 10.92 -18.61
CA GLU A 104 -7.72 11.88 -19.67
C GLU A 104 -6.25 11.89 -20.12
N MET A 105 -5.36 11.43 -19.24
CA MET A 105 -3.93 11.34 -19.52
C MET A 105 -3.59 10.08 -20.31
N THR A 106 -2.52 10.15 -21.10
CA THR A 106 -1.80 8.96 -21.57
C THR A 106 -1.04 8.30 -20.41
N LEU A 107 -0.61 7.05 -20.57
CA LEU A 107 0.19 6.38 -19.53
C LEU A 107 1.50 7.13 -19.22
N ILE A 108 2.14 7.67 -20.26
CA ILE A 108 3.38 8.44 -20.09
C ILE A 108 3.11 9.71 -19.27
N GLU A 109 2.09 10.50 -19.63
CA GLU A 109 1.72 11.71 -18.91
C GLU A 109 1.32 11.41 -17.45
N PHE A 110 0.57 10.33 -17.22
CA PHE A 110 0.17 9.90 -15.90
C PHE A 110 1.38 9.54 -15.01
N LEU A 111 2.34 8.78 -15.54
CA LEU A 111 3.55 8.42 -14.80
C LEU A 111 4.46 9.63 -14.56
N GLN A 112 4.58 10.56 -15.52
CA GLN A 112 5.28 11.83 -15.34
C GLN A 112 4.64 12.67 -14.24
N PHE A 113 3.32 12.79 -14.24
CA PHE A 113 2.57 13.50 -13.22
C PHE A 113 2.76 12.85 -11.83
N HIS A 114 2.59 11.52 -11.75
CA HIS A 114 2.78 10.77 -10.50
C HIS A 114 4.17 10.97 -9.89
N GLN A 115 5.22 10.95 -10.72
CA GLN A 115 6.62 11.11 -10.30
C GLN A 115 6.88 12.45 -9.62
N THR A 116 6.09 13.51 -9.89
CA THR A 116 6.24 14.82 -9.24
C THR A 116 5.90 14.78 -7.76
N PHE A 117 5.05 13.85 -7.34
CA PHE A 117 4.62 13.68 -5.94
C PHE A 117 5.34 12.54 -5.23
N LYS A 118 5.64 11.46 -5.98
CA LYS A 118 6.31 10.27 -5.47
C LYS A 118 7.35 9.81 -6.48
N PRO A 119 8.65 10.05 -6.21
CA PRO A 119 9.72 9.59 -7.09
C PRO A 119 9.65 8.07 -7.24
N PHE A 120 10.16 7.58 -8.36
CA PHE A 120 10.28 6.14 -8.57
C PHE A 120 11.53 5.59 -7.89
N ILE A 121 11.50 4.30 -7.57
CA ILE A 121 12.64 3.56 -7.03
C ILE A 121 13.86 3.71 -7.93
N THR A 122 15.04 3.73 -7.32
CA THR A 122 16.30 3.90 -8.02
C THR A 122 16.46 2.89 -9.15
N GLY A 123 16.84 3.38 -10.33
CA GLY A 123 17.05 2.56 -11.53
C GLY A 123 15.81 2.32 -12.38
N MET A 124 14.62 2.76 -11.93
CA MET A 124 13.38 2.73 -12.72
C MET A 124 13.11 4.09 -13.36
N ASP A 125 12.89 4.07 -14.65
CA ASP A 125 12.37 5.19 -15.43
C ASP A 125 11.01 4.82 -16.04
N ILE A 126 10.34 5.80 -16.63
CA ILE A 126 8.99 5.62 -17.18
C ILE A 126 8.95 4.53 -18.25
N GLN A 127 9.96 4.43 -19.10
CA GLN A 127 9.99 3.43 -20.18
C GLN A 127 10.14 2.02 -19.63
N LYS A 128 10.99 1.85 -18.61
CA LYS A 128 11.13 0.57 -17.91
C LYS A 128 9.85 0.17 -17.20
N ILE A 129 9.17 1.13 -16.51
CA ILE A 129 7.90 0.87 -15.86
C ILE A 129 6.85 0.40 -16.88
N ILE A 130 6.73 1.09 -18.02
CA ILE A 130 5.80 0.73 -19.09
C ILE A 130 6.09 -0.67 -19.63
N SER A 131 7.36 -1.01 -19.79
CA SER A 131 7.80 -2.35 -20.23
C SER A 131 7.48 -3.42 -19.17
N GLU A 132 7.77 -3.15 -17.89
CA GLU A 132 7.47 -4.09 -16.80
C GLU A 132 6.00 -4.47 -16.72
N ILE A 133 5.10 -3.54 -17.00
CA ILE A 133 3.65 -3.80 -16.96
C ILE A 133 3.06 -4.24 -18.30
N GLY A 134 3.89 -4.33 -19.38
CA GLY A 134 3.51 -4.83 -20.71
C GLY A 134 2.53 -3.91 -21.44
N LEU A 135 2.67 -2.59 -21.33
CA LEU A 135 1.75 -1.61 -21.93
C LEU A 135 2.42 -0.70 -22.97
N GLU A 136 3.56 -1.11 -23.56
CA GLU A 136 4.33 -0.30 -24.52
C GLU A 136 3.48 0.14 -25.73
N LYS A 137 2.71 -0.79 -26.30
CA LYS A 137 1.87 -0.53 -27.47
C LYS A 137 0.73 0.46 -27.21
N SER A 138 0.40 0.69 -25.94
CA SER A 138 -0.72 1.55 -25.54
C SER A 138 -0.27 2.81 -24.80
N SER A 139 1.02 2.99 -24.56
CA SER A 139 1.57 4.05 -23.71
C SER A 139 1.19 5.48 -24.14
N ASN A 140 0.96 5.70 -25.44
CA ASN A 140 0.54 6.99 -26.00
C ASN A 140 -0.99 7.14 -26.15
N LYS A 141 -1.79 6.13 -25.78
CA LYS A 141 -3.25 6.23 -25.74
C LYS A 141 -3.70 6.74 -24.39
N GLN A 142 -4.78 7.53 -24.38
CA GLN A 142 -5.42 7.94 -23.14
C GLN A 142 -5.92 6.72 -22.35
N ILE A 143 -5.76 6.76 -21.04
CA ILE A 143 -6.13 5.66 -20.12
C ILE A 143 -7.63 5.34 -20.18
N ARG A 144 -8.49 6.30 -20.57
CA ARG A 144 -9.93 6.05 -20.77
C ARG A 144 -10.22 4.91 -21.77
N TYR A 145 -9.32 4.69 -22.72
CA TYR A 145 -9.46 3.62 -23.74
C TYR A 145 -8.82 2.29 -23.31
N TYR A 146 -8.34 2.20 -22.08
CA TYR A 146 -7.77 0.97 -21.54
C TYR A 146 -8.86 0.02 -21.06
N SER A 147 -8.63 -1.28 -21.19
CA SER A 147 -9.45 -2.28 -20.51
C SER A 147 -9.31 -2.17 -18.99
N SER A 148 -10.25 -2.77 -18.25
CA SER A 148 -10.17 -2.80 -16.78
C SER A 148 -8.86 -3.43 -16.27
N GLY A 149 -8.38 -4.50 -16.91
CA GLY A 149 -7.11 -5.12 -16.59
C GLY A 149 -5.91 -4.23 -16.89
N MET A 150 -5.91 -3.47 -18.00
CA MET A 150 -4.87 -2.48 -18.29
C MET A 150 -4.87 -1.35 -17.25
N LYS A 151 -6.04 -0.84 -16.85
CA LYS A 151 -6.15 0.16 -15.77
C LYS A 151 -5.63 -0.38 -14.45
N GLN A 152 -5.90 -1.65 -14.14
CA GLN A 152 -5.37 -2.29 -12.95
C GLN A 152 -3.83 -2.40 -12.99
N ARG A 153 -3.24 -2.76 -14.13
CA ARG A 153 -1.77 -2.75 -14.30
C ARG A 153 -1.17 -1.35 -14.08
N VAL A 154 -1.85 -0.28 -14.51
CA VAL A 154 -1.42 1.11 -14.21
C VAL A 154 -1.47 1.42 -12.72
N LYS A 155 -2.54 1.01 -12.01
CA LYS A 155 -2.64 1.17 -10.55
C LYS A 155 -1.53 0.42 -9.81
N LEU A 156 -1.23 -0.80 -10.24
CA LEU A 156 -0.11 -1.57 -9.70
C LEU A 156 1.22 -0.88 -9.96
N ALA A 157 1.44 -0.37 -11.18
CA ALA A 157 2.68 0.33 -11.54
C ALA A 157 2.95 1.52 -10.62
N GLN A 158 1.99 2.42 -10.46
CA GLN A 158 2.15 3.57 -9.57
C GLN A 158 2.42 3.18 -8.12
N ALA A 159 1.84 2.05 -7.65
CA ALA A 159 2.02 1.61 -6.28
C ALA A 159 3.37 0.94 -6.06
N PHE A 160 3.78 0.02 -6.93
CA PHE A 160 5.00 -0.76 -6.79
C PHE A 160 6.28 0.03 -7.07
N PHE A 161 6.25 0.90 -8.08
CA PHE A 161 7.45 1.62 -8.50
C PHE A 161 7.69 2.95 -7.79
N SER A 162 6.78 3.41 -6.93
CA SER A 162 7.04 4.53 -6.03
C SER A 162 8.12 4.19 -4.99
N ASP A 163 9.04 5.10 -4.73
CA ASP A 163 10.05 4.97 -3.68
C ASP A 163 9.43 5.27 -2.30
N ILE A 164 8.83 4.23 -1.73
CA ILE A 164 8.08 4.29 -0.46
C ILE A 164 8.40 3.10 0.43
N SER A 165 8.15 3.25 1.72
CA SER A 165 8.40 2.20 2.71
C SER A 165 7.22 1.26 2.96
N VAL A 166 5.99 1.68 2.59
CA VAL A 166 4.76 0.92 2.85
C VAL A 166 3.94 0.78 1.59
N LEU A 167 3.73 -0.45 1.17
CA LEU A 167 2.88 -0.81 0.03
C LEU A 167 1.58 -1.42 0.55
N LEU A 168 0.46 -0.79 0.23
CA LEU A 168 -0.88 -1.24 0.56
C LEU A 168 -1.60 -1.72 -0.70
N LEU A 169 -2.14 -2.93 -0.65
CA LEU A 169 -2.80 -3.57 -1.78
C LEU A 169 -4.19 -4.05 -1.34
N ASP A 170 -5.24 -3.51 -1.96
CA ASP A 170 -6.61 -3.94 -1.73
C ASP A 170 -7.10 -4.68 -2.96
N GLU A 171 -7.39 -5.96 -2.84
CA GLU A 171 -7.80 -6.86 -3.93
C GLU A 171 -6.99 -6.63 -5.24
N PRO A 172 -5.65 -6.75 -5.19
CA PRO A 172 -4.76 -6.29 -6.25
C PRO A 172 -4.93 -6.99 -7.59
N CYS A 173 -5.46 -8.23 -7.62
CA CYS A 173 -5.68 -8.97 -8.85
C CYS A 173 -7.08 -8.79 -9.45
N THR A 174 -7.91 -7.94 -8.86
CA THR A 174 -9.24 -7.62 -9.43
C THR A 174 -9.10 -7.16 -10.88
N ASN A 175 -9.89 -7.74 -11.78
CA ASN A 175 -9.88 -7.52 -13.24
C ASN A 175 -8.61 -7.97 -13.97
N LEU A 176 -7.66 -8.63 -13.33
CA LEU A 176 -6.50 -9.20 -14.01
C LEU A 176 -6.84 -10.56 -14.63
N ASP A 177 -6.32 -10.78 -15.82
CA ASP A 177 -6.25 -12.10 -16.45
C ASP A 177 -5.06 -12.91 -15.91
N LYS A 178 -4.85 -14.11 -16.44
CA LYS A 178 -3.74 -14.99 -16.02
C LYS A 178 -2.38 -14.31 -16.18
N GLU A 179 -2.15 -13.56 -17.24
CA GLU A 179 -0.90 -12.82 -17.49
C GLU A 179 -0.73 -11.70 -16.46
N GLY A 180 -1.82 -11.00 -16.12
CA GLY A 180 -1.83 -9.97 -15.08
C GLY A 180 -1.54 -10.53 -13.69
N ILE A 181 -2.00 -11.73 -13.35
CA ILE A 181 -1.66 -12.41 -12.10
C ILE A 181 -0.17 -12.81 -12.08
N ILE A 182 0.37 -13.30 -13.19
CA ILE A 182 1.81 -13.58 -13.32
C ILE A 182 2.62 -12.30 -13.12
N LEU A 183 2.21 -11.19 -13.74
CA LEU A 183 2.82 -9.88 -13.53
C LEU A 183 2.78 -9.48 -12.06
N TYR A 184 1.63 -9.59 -11.39
CA TYR A 184 1.50 -9.26 -9.97
C TYR A 184 2.50 -10.05 -9.11
N ASN A 185 2.61 -11.35 -9.31
CA ASN A 185 3.56 -12.20 -8.59
C ASN A 185 5.03 -11.81 -8.89
N HIS A 186 5.33 -11.43 -10.13
CA HIS A 186 6.63 -10.91 -10.52
C HIS A 186 6.96 -9.61 -9.76
N LEU A 187 6.01 -8.67 -9.69
CA LEU A 187 6.18 -7.41 -8.96
C LEU A 187 6.41 -7.63 -7.45
N ILE A 188 5.64 -8.51 -6.82
CA ILE A 188 5.82 -8.89 -5.41
C ILE A 188 7.25 -9.40 -5.18
N LYS A 189 7.69 -10.34 -6.00
CA LYS A 189 8.98 -11.01 -5.84
C LYS A 189 10.17 -10.05 -5.99
N ASN A 190 10.09 -9.08 -6.89
CA ASN A 190 11.23 -8.27 -7.27
C ASN A 190 11.28 -6.88 -6.61
N TYR A 191 10.13 -6.37 -6.11
CA TYR A 191 10.06 -4.97 -5.66
C TYR A 191 9.54 -4.78 -4.22
N CYS A 192 9.40 -5.86 -3.42
CA CYS A 192 8.81 -5.77 -2.08
C CYS A 192 9.75 -6.08 -0.91
N ALA A 193 10.98 -6.56 -1.16
CA ALA A 193 11.86 -7.14 -0.13
C ALA A 193 12.12 -6.22 1.08
N ASP A 194 12.27 -4.91 0.86
CA ASP A 194 12.63 -3.94 1.91
C ASP A 194 11.47 -3.04 2.33
N ARG A 195 10.23 -3.49 2.11
CA ARG A 195 9.01 -2.72 2.41
C ARG A 195 8.14 -3.42 3.45
N ILE A 196 7.24 -2.66 4.06
CA ILE A 196 6.05 -3.23 4.69
C ILE A 196 5.03 -3.43 3.57
N VAL A 197 4.63 -4.67 3.34
CA VAL A 197 3.57 -4.98 2.36
C VAL A 197 2.34 -5.45 3.10
N ILE A 198 1.19 -4.80 2.87
CA ILE A 198 -0.09 -5.19 3.48
C ILE A 198 -1.10 -5.43 2.37
N VAL A 199 -1.57 -6.66 2.26
CA VAL A 199 -2.58 -7.08 1.28
C VAL A 199 -3.90 -7.32 1.97
N SER A 200 -4.95 -6.67 1.50
CA SER A 200 -6.33 -6.89 1.92
C SER A 200 -7.03 -7.72 0.86
N SER A 201 -7.33 -8.97 1.14
CA SER A 201 -7.98 -9.87 0.19
C SER A 201 -8.59 -11.10 0.84
N ASN A 202 -9.56 -11.70 0.14
CA ASN A 202 -10.08 -13.05 0.41
C ASN A 202 -9.42 -14.12 -0.46
N ASP A 203 -8.81 -13.72 -1.57
CA ASP A 203 -8.21 -14.65 -2.52
C ASP A 203 -6.80 -15.02 -2.05
N LEU A 204 -6.59 -16.31 -1.80
CA LEU A 204 -5.28 -16.83 -1.41
C LEU A 204 -4.20 -16.54 -2.45
N GLN A 205 -4.54 -16.46 -3.74
CA GLN A 205 -3.56 -16.14 -4.78
C GLN A 205 -2.95 -14.75 -4.60
N GLU A 206 -3.71 -13.81 -4.03
CA GLU A 206 -3.25 -12.44 -3.81
C GLU A 206 -2.33 -12.28 -2.59
N HIS A 207 -2.42 -13.17 -1.60
CA HIS A 207 -1.70 -13.03 -0.34
C HIS A 207 -0.95 -14.28 0.13
N SER A 208 -0.81 -15.32 -0.72
CA SER A 208 -0.11 -16.57 -0.35
C SER A 208 1.36 -16.37 0.04
N PHE A 209 1.99 -15.28 -0.42
CA PHE A 209 3.36 -14.91 -0.05
C PHE A 209 3.45 -14.20 1.32
N CYS A 210 2.32 -13.80 1.90
CA CYS A 210 2.30 -13.07 3.17
C CYS A 210 2.69 -13.99 4.33
N GLU A 211 3.62 -13.52 5.15
CA GLU A 211 4.16 -14.28 6.29
C GLU A 211 3.23 -14.28 7.50
N LYS A 212 2.41 -13.23 7.63
CA LYS A 212 1.51 -13.01 8.77
C LYS A 212 0.12 -12.62 8.29
N SER A 213 -0.90 -12.89 9.10
CA SER A 213 -2.27 -12.49 8.77
C SER A 213 -3.01 -11.91 9.97
N ILE A 214 -3.95 -10.99 9.66
CA ILE A 214 -4.90 -10.42 10.60
C ILE A 214 -6.30 -10.75 10.10
N ASN A 215 -7.05 -11.50 10.89
CA ASN A 215 -8.46 -11.74 10.58
C ASN A 215 -9.32 -10.66 11.25
N VAL A 216 -9.92 -9.79 10.43
CA VAL A 216 -10.75 -8.67 10.93
C VAL A 216 -11.96 -9.15 11.73
N MET A 217 -12.45 -10.36 11.48
CA MET A 217 -13.58 -10.93 12.22
C MET A 217 -13.32 -11.14 13.72
N LEU A 218 -12.05 -11.23 14.12
CA LEU A 218 -11.67 -11.35 15.54
C LEU A 218 -11.81 -10.04 16.33
N PHE A 219 -12.11 -8.94 15.65
CA PHE A 219 -12.18 -7.59 16.21
C PHE A 219 -13.55 -6.93 16.00
N LYS A 220 -14.60 -7.74 15.84
CA LYS A 220 -15.99 -7.28 15.70
C LYS A 220 -16.60 -6.84 17.03
#